data_d8f1750382f8d265a7345cdc522202d1
#
_entry.id   d8f1750382f8d265a7345cdc522202d1
#
_cell.length_a   1.000
_cell.length_b   1.000
_cell.length_c   1.000
_cell.angle_alpha   90.00
_cell.angle_beta   90.00
_cell.angle_gamma   90.00
#
_symmetry.space_group_name_H-M   'P 1'
#
loop_
_entity.id
_entity.type
_entity.pdbx_description
1 polymer ?
#
loop_
_entity_poly.entity_id
_entity_poly.type
_entity_poly.pdbx_seq_one_letter_code
_entity_poly.pdbx_strand_id
1 'polypeptide(L)'
;EEMTEATTEEAECPYEYSQKITVTAHAGSTSGTLTVYNWEHGDWVNKYSVACVLGRNGIGSDYGEGKGVTPMGTFKLGFVMANVDPKNNMNFKLASDSAAIVDDAESELYNTLVDTNTVGDVSVDHVGSNIVNGKLNAIIFIEHNGDGLSSDGVTPGKGSVITICGNYSNVSETAGCIDISAENMTELLKLLDGNMNPHIEITLN
;
A
#
# COMPACT_ATOMS: atom_id res chain seq x y z
N GLU A 1 41.46 -8.45 -34.67
CA GLU A 1 40.42 -9.28 -33.98
C GLU A 1 39.41 -8.31 -33.34
N GLU A 2 38.29 -8.18 -33.97
CA GLU A 2 37.14 -7.39 -33.48
C GLU A 2 36.46 -8.20 -32.37
N MET A 3 36.56 -7.74 -31.12
CA MET A 3 35.77 -8.29 -30.02
C MET A 3 34.34 -7.84 -30.20
N THR A 4 33.47 -8.71 -30.69
CA THR A 4 32.02 -8.55 -30.63
C THR A 4 31.59 -8.57 -29.15
N GLU A 5 31.19 -7.41 -28.61
CA GLU A 5 30.44 -7.34 -27.36
C GLU A 5 29.13 -8.11 -27.54
N ALA A 6 29.00 -9.18 -26.82
CA ALA A 6 27.74 -9.90 -26.69
C ALA A 6 26.79 -9.01 -25.87
N THR A 7 25.86 -8.35 -26.57
CA THR A 7 24.70 -7.77 -25.92
C THR A 7 23.87 -8.93 -25.34
N THR A 8 23.98 -9.18 -24.05
CA THR A 8 23.04 -10.02 -23.33
C THR A 8 21.68 -9.32 -23.41
N GLU A 9 20.75 -9.85 -24.22
CA GLU A 9 19.35 -9.45 -24.15
C GLU A 9 18.89 -9.64 -22.70
N GLU A 10 18.50 -8.54 -22.03
CA GLU A 10 17.86 -8.62 -20.74
C GLU A 10 16.58 -9.44 -20.89
N ALA A 11 16.44 -10.51 -20.10
CA ALA A 11 15.24 -11.33 -20.12
C ALA A 11 14.03 -10.47 -19.73
N GLU A 12 13.05 -10.37 -20.63
CA GLU A 12 11.81 -9.62 -20.36
C GLU A 12 11.12 -10.15 -19.10
N CYS A 13 10.52 -9.24 -18.32
CA CYS A 13 9.73 -9.62 -17.16
C CYS A 13 8.47 -10.38 -17.61
N PRO A 14 8.24 -11.63 -17.16
CA PRO A 14 7.06 -12.39 -17.57
C PRO A 14 5.77 -11.95 -16.86
N TYR A 15 5.84 -10.97 -15.97
CA TYR A 15 4.73 -10.44 -15.20
C TYR A 15 4.27 -9.08 -15.75
N GLU A 16 3.04 -8.68 -15.44
CA GLU A 16 2.52 -7.35 -15.75
C GLU A 16 3.21 -6.23 -14.96
N TYR A 17 4.00 -6.60 -13.95
CA TYR A 17 4.74 -5.70 -13.06
C TYR A 17 6.20 -6.16 -12.95
N SER A 18 7.12 -5.21 -12.87
CA SER A 18 8.56 -5.46 -12.67
C SER A 18 9.08 -5.00 -11.30
N GLN A 19 8.17 -4.55 -10.42
CA GLN A 19 8.45 -4.28 -9.03
C GLN A 19 7.37 -4.88 -8.15
N LYS A 20 7.77 -5.53 -7.05
CA LYS A 20 6.82 -6.04 -6.07
C LYS A 20 7.27 -5.82 -4.64
N ILE A 21 6.29 -5.69 -3.77
CA ILE A 21 6.44 -5.82 -2.32
C ILE A 21 5.89 -7.18 -1.92
N THR A 22 6.61 -7.94 -1.10
CA THR A 22 6.02 -9.08 -0.39
C THR A 22 5.82 -8.72 1.07
N VAL A 23 4.70 -9.14 1.64
CA VAL A 23 4.46 -9.08 3.09
C VAL A 23 4.16 -10.47 3.57
N THR A 24 5.00 -10.97 4.48
CA THR A 24 4.88 -12.33 5.00
C THR A 24 4.84 -12.34 6.53
N ALA A 25 4.05 -13.24 7.08
CA ALA A 25 3.95 -13.46 8.52
C ALA A 25 3.47 -14.89 8.85
N HIS A 26 3.67 -15.33 10.09
CA HIS A 26 3.01 -16.53 10.58
C HIS A 26 1.51 -16.28 10.83
N ALA A 27 0.70 -17.32 10.72
CA ALA A 27 -0.74 -17.24 10.96
C ALA A 27 -1.05 -16.62 12.34
N GLY A 28 -1.94 -15.63 12.37
CA GLY A 28 -2.36 -14.91 13.57
C GLY A 28 -1.33 -13.94 14.15
N SER A 29 -0.18 -13.76 13.51
CA SER A 29 0.83 -12.79 13.94
C SER A 29 0.44 -11.37 13.55
N THR A 30 0.61 -10.41 14.47
CA THR A 30 0.53 -8.97 14.20
C THR A 30 1.85 -8.38 13.72
N SER A 31 2.90 -9.20 13.59
CA SER A 31 4.21 -8.80 13.11
C SER A 31 4.58 -9.59 11.86
N GLY A 32 5.12 -8.91 10.87
CA GLY A 32 5.54 -9.48 9.60
C GLY A 32 6.82 -8.87 9.06
N THR A 33 7.19 -9.28 7.87
CA THR A 33 8.29 -8.72 7.10
C THR A 33 7.78 -8.19 5.77
N LEU A 34 8.08 -6.93 5.48
CA LEU A 34 7.86 -6.28 4.19
C LEU A 34 9.17 -6.29 3.42
N THR A 35 9.17 -6.80 2.19
CA THR A 35 10.36 -6.86 1.33
C THR A 35 10.04 -6.32 -0.06
N VAL A 36 10.88 -5.43 -0.58
CA VAL A 36 10.79 -4.87 -1.94
C VAL A 36 11.70 -5.63 -2.88
N TYR A 37 11.18 -6.01 -4.03
CA TYR A 37 11.93 -6.65 -5.12
C TYR A 37 11.75 -5.90 -6.42
N ASN A 38 12.83 -5.83 -7.21
CA ASN A 38 12.78 -5.44 -8.62
C ASN A 38 13.08 -6.67 -9.49
N TRP A 39 12.46 -6.73 -10.66
CA TRP A 39 12.84 -7.68 -11.70
C TRP A 39 14.09 -7.17 -12.42
N GLU A 40 15.20 -7.88 -12.28
CA GLU A 40 16.49 -7.51 -12.87
C GLU A 40 17.20 -8.78 -13.35
N HIS A 41 17.74 -8.73 -14.55
CA HIS A 41 18.52 -9.83 -15.13
C HIS A 41 17.79 -11.20 -15.13
N GLY A 42 16.48 -11.19 -15.27
CA GLY A 42 15.67 -12.41 -15.35
C GLY A 42 15.28 -13.02 -13.99
N ASP A 43 15.43 -12.27 -12.89
CA ASP A 43 15.07 -12.73 -11.54
C ASP A 43 14.58 -11.57 -10.65
N TRP A 44 13.94 -11.94 -9.53
CA TRP A 44 13.51 -10.99 -8.49
C TRP A 44 14.66 -10.69 -7.53
N VAL A 45 15.18 -9.46 -7.60
CA VAL A 45 16.29 -8.99 -6.76
C VAL A 45 15.76 -8.24 -5.56
N ASN A 46 16.08 -8.69 -4.34
CA ASN A 46 15.72 -8.00 -3.10
C ASN A 46 16.43 -6.65 -3.02
N LYS A 47 15.66 -5.58 -2.84
CA LYS A 47 16.15 -4.19 -2.70
C LYS A 47 16.09 -3.68 -1.27
N TYR A 48 15.13 -4.17 -0.47
CA TYR A 48 14.90 -3.67 0.88
C TYR A 48 14.04 -4.64 1.68
N SER A 49 14.31 -4.78 2.98
CA SER A 49 13.48 -5.57 3.88
C SER A 49 13.37 -4.90 5.23
N VAL A 50 12.15 -4.82 5.77
CA VAL A 50 11.88 -4.23 7.09
C VAL A 50 10.80 -5.03 7.82
N ALA A 51 10.82 -4.94 9.15
CA ALA A 51 9.70 -5.41 9.97
C ALA A 51 8.48 -4.51 9.76
N CYS A 52 7.29 -5.11 9.76
CA CYS A 52 6.02 -4.40 9.68
C CYS A 52 5.03 -4.90 10.74
N VAL A 53 4.05 -4.06 11.07
CA VAL A 53 2.93 -4.39 11.94
C VAL A 53 1.69 -4.60 11.09
N LEU A 54 0.88 -5.58 11.44
CA LEU A 54 -0.26 -6.06 10.68
C LEU A 54 -1.56 -5.90 11.47
N GLY A 55 -2.66 -6.27 10.84
CA GLY A 55 -3.97 -6.33 11.48
C GLY A 55 -3.94 -7.16 12.77
N ARG A 56 -4.73 -6.75 13.77
CA ARG A 56 -4.81 -7.45 15.09
C ARG A 56 -5.14 -8.93 15.00
N ASN A 57 -5.71 -9.39 13.88
CA ASN A 57 -6.01 -10.80 13.60
C ASN A 57 -5.08 -11.40 12.52
N GLY A 58 -3.95 -10.74 12.23
CA GLY A 58 -2.93 -11.20 11.28
C GLY A 58 -3.35 -11.11 9.82
N ILE A 59 -2.69 -11.89 8.97
CA ILE A 59 -2.99 -12.02 7.53
C ILE A 59 -4.06 -13.10 7.35
N GLY A 60 -5.05 -12.86 6.50
CA GLY A 60 -6.08 -13.86 6.20
C GLY A 60 -6.92 -13.54 4.97
N SER A 61 -7.65 -14.56 4.48
CA SER A 61 -8.59 -14.46 3.35
C SER A 61 -9.98 -13.99 3.77
N ASP A 62 -10.34 -14.14 5.05
CA ASP A 62 -11.61 -13.67 5.62
C ASP A 62 -11.43 -12.26 6.20
N TYR A 63 -11.18 -11.29 5.32
CA TYR A 63 -11.05 -9.87 5.65
C TYR A 63 -12.33 -9.09 5.33
N GLY A 64 -12.44 -7.88 5.88
CA GLY A 64 -13.60 -6.98 5.68
C GLY A 64 -13.69 -5.96 6.79
N GLU A 65 -14.73 -5.12 6.75
CA GLU A 65 -14.93 -4.09 7.76
C GLU A 65 -14.95 -4.66 9.19
N GLY A 66 -14.21 -3.99 10.07
CA GLY A 66 -14.13 -4.32 11.49
C GLY A 66 -13.39 -5.63 11.83
N LYS A 67 -13.00 -6.46 10.85
CA LYS A 67 -12.37 -7.76 11.10
C LYS A 67 -10.93 -7.64 11.60
N GLY A 68 -10.23 -6.54 11.35
CA GLY A 68 -8.84 -6.36 11.77
C GLY A 68 -7.87 -7.37 11.15
N VAL A 69 -8.17 -7.82 9.95
CA VAL A 69 -7.38 -8.79 9.18
C VAL A 69 -6.68 -8.04 8.05
N THR A 70 -5.37 -8.23 7.90
CA THR A 70 -4.64 -7.77 6.72
C THR A 70 -4.98 -8.68 5.54
N PRO A 71 -5.51 -8.15 4.43
CA PRO A 71 -5.96 -8.96 3.31
C PRO A 71 -4.86 -9.82 2.70
N MET A 72 -5.07 -11.13 2.61
CA MET A 72 -4.20 -12.05 1.89
C MET A 72 -4.51 -12.01 0.39
N GLY A 73 -3.48 -11.91 -0.44
CA GLY A 73 -3.63 -11.88 -1.90
C GLY A 73 -2.54 -11.08 -2.59
N THR A 74 -2.70 -10.89 -3.90
CA THR A 74 -1.86 -10.03 -4.73
C THR A 74 -2.70 -8.86 -5.20
N PHE A 75 -2.22 -7.64 -4.96
CA PHE A 75 -2.94 -6.41 -5.24
C PHE A 75 -2.00 -5.41 -5.90
N LYS A 76 -2.56 -4.50 -6.69
CA LYS A 76 -1.82 -3.36 -7.21
C LYS A 76 -1.58 -2.33 -6.10
N LEU A 77 -0.45 -1.63 -6.14
CA LEU A 77 -0.25 -0.43 -5.35
C LEU A 77 -0.87 0.76 -6.09
N GLY A 78 -1.81 1.43 -5.43
CA GLY A 78 -2.55 2.56 -5.97
C GLY A 78 -1.84 3.89 -5.77
N PHE A 79 -2.53 4.87 -5.20
CA PHE A 79 -1.96 6.20 -4.99
C PHE A 79 -1.07 6.26 -3.73
N VAL A 80 -0.14 7.21 -3.77
CA VAL A 80 0.64 7.65 -2.60
C VAL A 80 0.06 8.98 -2.12
N MET A 81 -0.20 9.12 -0.81
CA MET A 81 -0.55 10.40 -0.20
C MET A 81 0.53 10.81 0.80
N ALA A 82 1.04 12.03 0.66
CA ALA A 82 2.07 12.61 1.54
C ALA A 82 2.00 14.15 1.49
N ASN A 83 2.76 14.81 2.38
CA ASN A 83 2.88 16.27 2.36
C ASN A 83 3.73 16.80 1.18
N VAL A 84 4.57 15.93 0.59
CA VAL A 84 5.45 16.27 -0.53
C VAL A 84 5.46 15.11 -1.52
N ASP A 85 5.36 15.42 -2.81
CA ASP A 85 5.44 14.45 -3.89
C ASP A 85 6.82 13.76 -3.90
N PRO A 86 6.90 12.43 -3.71
CA PRO A 86 8.15 11.68 -3.68
C PRO A 86 8.83 11.58 -5.04
N LYS A 87 8.17 12.01 -6.14
CA LYS A 87 8.69 11.96 -7.52
C LYS A 87 9.06 10.54 -7.99
N ASN A 88 8.30 9.57 -7.60
CA ASN A 88 8.52 8.14 -7.88
C ASN A 88 7.54 7.58 -8.94
N ASN A 89 6.97 8.44 -9.77
CA ASN A 89 6.02 8.10 -10.83
C ASN A 89 4.73 7.39 -10.37
N MET A 90 4.51 7.23 -9.07
CA MET A 90 3.24 6.77 -8.52
C MET A 90 2.16 7.86 -8.66
N ASN A 91 0.89 7.45 -8.68
CA ASN A 91 -0.22 8.41 -8.62
C ASN A 91 -0.16 9.14 -7.28
N PHE A 92 0.21 10.41 -7.30
CA PHE A 92 0.42 11.20 -6.08
C PHE A 92 -0.82 12.03 -5.72
N LYS A 93 -1.18 12.02 -4.44
CA LYS A 93 -2.19 12.86 -3.82
C LYS A 93 -1.56 13.70 -2.72
N LEU A 94 -1.73 15.01 -2.79
CA LEU A 94 -1.28 15.90 -1.73
C LEU A 94 -2.18 15.73 -0.50
N ALA A 95 -1.57 15.51 0.66
CA ALA A 95 -2.30 15.45 1.92
C ALA A 95 -2.93 16.81 2.26
N SER A 96 -4.15 16.80 2.79
CA SER A 96 -4.84 17.97 3.32
C SER A 96 -5.72 17.57 4.50
N ASP A 97 -6.09 18.52 5.35
CA ASP A 97 -6.96 18.25 6.50
C ASP A 97 -8.34 17.73 6.09
N SER A 98 -8.79 18.02 4.87
CA SER A 98 -10.07 17.57 4.32
C SER A 98 -9.97 16.28 3.50
N ALA A 99 -8.78 15.79 3.19
CA ALA A 99 -8.62 14.54 2.45
C ALA A 99 -8.88 13.33 3.36
N ALA A 100 -9.88 12.52 3.00
CA ALA A 100 -10.30 11.37 3.79
C ALA A 100 -10.77 10.23 2.88
N ILE A 101 -10.80 9.00 3.38
CA ILE A 101 -11.36 7.86 2.66
C ILE A 101 -12.64 7.43 3.37
N VAL A 102 -13.72 7.22 2.61
CA VAL A 102 -15.01 6.79 3.16
C VAL A 102 -14.93 5.36 3.66
N ASP A 103 -15.26 5.15 4.94
CA ASP A 103 -15.28 3.83 5.61
C ASP A 103 -16.71 3.36 5.95
N ASP A 104 -17.73 4.11 5.54
CA ASP A 104 -19.13 3.77 5.65
C ASP A 104 -19.54 2.79 4.54
N ALA A 105 -19.73 1.52 4.89
CA ALA A 105 -20.11 0.46 3.94
C ALA A 105 -21.49 0.65 3.30
N GLU A 106 -22.35 1.52 3.84
CA GLU A 106 -23.67 1.85 3.26
C GLU A 106 -23.57 3.02 2.26
N SER A 107 -22.44 3.71 2.19
CA SER A 107 -22.21 4.82 1.28
C SER A 107 -21.89 4.34 -0.14
N GLU A 108 -22.46 5.02 -1.15
CA GLU A 108 -22.09 4.83 -2.57
C GLU A 108 -20.61 5.22 -2.84
N LEU A 109 -19.99 5.97 -1.92
CA LEU A 109 -18.59 6.40 -1.98
C LEU A 109 -17.66 5.53 -1.14
N TYR A 110 -18.13 4.36 -0.65
CA TYR A 110 -17.35 3.46 0.17
C TYR A 110 -15.97 3.18 -0.43
N ASN A 111 -14.93 3.24 0.41
CA ASN A 111 -13.53 3.05 0.06
C ASN A 111 -12.99 4.00 -1.02
N THR A 112 -13.54 5.21 -1.14
CA THR A 112 -13.03 6.24 -2.06
C THR A 112 -12.47 7.45 -1.33
N LEU A 113 -11.45 8.06 -1.92
CA LEU A 113 -10.85 9.32 -1.46
C LEU A 113 -11.81 10.49 -1.75
N VAL A 114 -12.13 11.25 -0.72
CA VAL A 114 -13.05 12.37 -0.78
C VAL A 114 -12.48 13.63 -0.14
N ASP A 115 -13.10 14.77 -0.43
CA ASP A 115 -12.92 16.01 0.35
C ASP A 115 -14.08 16.15 1.32
N THR A 116 -13.81 16.13 2.63
CA THR A 116 -14.83 16.21 3.68
C THR A 116 -15.61 17.51 3.68
N ASN A 117 -15.12 18.57 3.02
CA ASN A 117 -15.85 19.82 2.83
C ASN A 117 -17.02 19.67 1.83
N THR A 118 -17.03 18.61 1.02
CA THR A 118 -17.99 18.43 -0.08
C THR A 118 -18.80 17.15 0.00
N VAL A 119 -18.36 16.13 0.75
CA VAL A 119 -18.97 14.80 0.72
C VAL A 119 -20.24 14.67 1.56
N GLY A 120 -20.53 15.64 2.46
CA GLY A 120 -21.67 15.58 3.38
C GLY A 120 -21.37 14.74 4.64
N ASP A 121 -22.44 14.33 5.35
CA ASP A 121 -22.33 13.58 6.61
C ASP A 121 -22.20 12.08 6.31
N VAL A 122 -20.97 11.60 6.21
CA VAL A 122 -20.60 10.20 5.98
C VAL A 122 -19.39 9.84 6.84
N SER A 123 -19.31 8.60 7.32
CA SER A 123 -18.15 8.14 8.07
C SER A 123 -16.91 8.06 7.20
N VAL A 124 -15.80 8.60 7.68
CA VAL A 124 -14.52 8.65 6.94
C VAL A 124 -13.32 8.42 7.86
N ASP A 125 -12.27 7.81 7.31
CA ASP A 125 -10.94 7.85 7.89
C ASP A 125 -10.18 9.09 7.41
N HIS A 126 -9.77 9.93 8.34
CA HIS A 126 -9.09 11.21 8.09
C HIS A 126 -7.60 11.03 7.77
N VAL A 127 -7.27 10.21 6.77
CA VAL A 127 -5.88 9.89 6.40
C VAL A 127 -5.04 11.13 6.09
N GLY A 128 -5.61 12.10 5.38
CA GLY A 128 -4.91 13.34 5.04
C GLY A 128 -4.57 14.18 6.25
N SER A 129 -5.53 14.37 7.17
CA SER A 129 -5.31 15.08 8.44
C SER A 129 -4.27 14.38 9.31
N ASN A 130 -4.25 13.03 9.33
CA ASN A 130 -3.23 12.27 10.06
C ASN A 130 -1.81 12.53 9.50
N ILE A 131 -1.67 12.76 8.19
CA ILE A 131 -0.39 13.12 7.57
C ILE A 131 -0.03 14.59 7.85
N VAL A 132 -0.96 15.52 7.65
CA VAL A 132 -0.75 16.96 7.88
C VAL A 132 -0.34 17.24 9.34
N ASN A 133 -0.96 16.56 10.30
CA ASN A 133 -0.70 16.72 11.72
C ASN A 133 0.45 15.87 12.27
N GLY A 134 1.20 15.18 11.39
CA GLY A 134 2.43 14.48 11.75
C GLY A 134 2.23 13.21 12.58
N LYS A 135 1.07 12.56 12.48
CA LYS A 135 0.88 11.20 12.98
C LYS A 135 1.46 10.18 12.01
N LEU A 136 1.23 10.39 10.72
CA LEU A 136 1.77 9.61 9.61
C LEU A 136 2.71 10.46 8.77
N ASN A 137 3.72 9.85 8.19
CA ASN A 137 4.57 10.46 7.17
C ASN A 137 3.90 10.42 5.79
N ALA A 138 3.37 9.25 5.43
CA ALA A 138 2.68 9.00 4.17
C ALA A 138 1.82 7.73 4.28
N ILE A 139 0.94 7.53 3.28
CA ILE A 139 0.29 6.26 3.01
C ILE A 139 0.51 5.85 1.55
N ILE A 140 0.50 4.52 1.31
CA ILE A 140 0.40 3.92 -0.02
C ILE A 140 -0.88 3.09 -0.03
N PHE A 141 -1.85 3.46 -0.88
CA PHE A 141 -3.12 2.76 -0.98
C PHE A 141 -2.93 1.38 -1.64
N ILE A 142 -3.59 0.35 -1.12
CA ILE A 142 -3.59 -1.00 -1.67
C ILE A 142 -4.94 -1.26 -2.35
N GLU A 143 -4.94 -1.57 -3.64
CA GLU A 143 -6.15 -1.78 -4.44
C GLU A 143 -6.78 -3.16 -4.18
N HIS A 144 -7.06 -3.48 -2.92
CA HIS A 144 -7.67 -4.75 -2.52
C HIS A 144 -9.20 -4.77 -2.74
N ASN A 145 -9.82 -3.60 -2.80
CA ASN A 145 -11.27 -3.40 -2.96
C ASN A 145 -11.53 -2.09 -3.74
N GLY A 146 -11.18 -2.06 -5.03
CA GLY A 146 -11.22 -0.85 -5.86
C GLY A 146 -9.93 -0.03 -5.80
N ASP A 147 -9.85 1.01 -6.62
CA ASP A 147 -8.66 1.86 -6.79
C ASP A 147 -8.53 2.99 -5.73
N GLY A 148 -9.53 3.14 -4.88
CA GLY A 148 -9.60 4.19 -3.88
C GLY A 148 -9.90 5.59 -4.42
N LEU A 149 -10.18 5.73 -5.72
CA LEU A 149 -10.46 7.02 -6.39
C LEU A 149 -11.85 7.08 -7.00
N SER A 150 -12.45 5.93 -7.26
CA SER A 150 -13.82 5.79 -7.73
C SER A 150 -14.52 4.64 -6.98
N SER A 151 -15.85 4.59 -7.04
CA SER A 151 -16.62 3.47 -6.51
C SER A 151 -16.72 2.28 -7.47
N ASP A 152 -16.07 2.35 -8.64
CA ASP A 152 -16.05 1.27 -9.62
C ASP A 152 -15.30 0.04 -9.09
N GLY A 153 -15.97 -1.12 -9.13
CA GLY A 153 -15.39 -2.37 -8.65
C GLY A 153 -15.31 -2.53 -7.13
N VAL A 154 -15.77 -1.54 -6.36
CA VAL A 154 -15.82 -1.61 -4.90
C VAL A 154 -16.96 -2.51 -4.46
N THR A 155 -16.68 -3.41 -3.51
CA THR A 155 -17.66 -4.27 -2.86
C THR A 155 -17.91 -3.77 -1.43
N PRO A 156 -19.13 -3.34 -1.07
CA PRO A 156 -19.46 -2.90 0.29
C PRO A 156 -19.11 -3.95 1.35
N GLY A 157 -18.50 -3.51 2.46
CA GLY A 157 -18.10 -4.35 3.58
C GLY A 157 -16.87 -5.24 3.37
N LYS A 158 -16.25 -5.21 2.17
CA LYS A 158 -15.02 -5.96 1.88
C LYS A 158 -13.75 -5.33 2.48
N GLY A 159 -13.90 -4.29 3.25
CA GLY A 159 -12.81 -3.52 3.84
C GLY A 159 -12.51 -2.25 3.08
N SER A 160 -12.23 -1.21 3.83
CA SER A 160 -11.83 0.10 3.35
C SER A 160 -10.46 0.48 3.91
N VAL A 161 -9.82 1.48 3.32
CA VAL A 161 -8.63 2.16 3.85
C VAL A 161 -7.45 1.21 4.12
N ILE A 162 -7.31 0.12 3.39
CA ILE A 162 -6.13 -0.74 3.53
C ILE A 162 -4.94 -0.10 2.82
N THR A 163 -3.94 0.25 3.61
CA THR A 163 -2.76 1.00 3.15
C THR A 163 -1.48 0.46 3.76
N ILE A 164 -0.33 0.75 3.14
CA ILE A 164 0.94 0.77 3.87
C ILE A 164 1.05 2.14 4.51
N CYS A 165 1.18 2.19 5.84
CA CYS A 165 1.29 3.43 6.62
C CYS A 165 2.73 3.65 7.09
N GLY A 166 3.23 4.89 6.97
CA GLY A 166 4.47 5.33 7.62
C GLY A 166 4.17 6.05 8.93
N ASN A 167 4.30 5.38 10.07
CA ASN A 167 3.89 5.91 11.36
C ASN A 167 5.09 6.51 12.14
N TYR A 168 4.89 7.64 12.78
CA TYR A 168 5.88 8.23 13.70
C TYR A 168 5.83 7.62 15.10
N SER A 169 4.75 6.93 15.44
CA SER A 169 4.57 6.23 16.72
C SER A 169 4.68 4.72 16.52
N ASN A 170 5.19 4.02 17.52
CA ASN A 170 5.17 2.56 17.52
C ASN A 170 3.75 2.08 17.83
N VAL A 171 3.21 1.25 16.94
CA VAL A 171 1.95 0.53 17.14
C VAL A 171 2.24 -0.96 17.28
N SER A 172 1.37 -1.69 17.99
CA SER A 172 1.52 -3.14 18.19
C SER A 172 0.62 -3.96 17.27
N GLU A 173 -0.41 -3.33 16.72
CA GLU A 173 -1.41 -3.93 15.81
C GLU A 173 -2.14 -2.84 15.03
N THR A 174 -2.77 -3.20 13.92
CA THR A 174 -3.60 -2.32 13.10
C THR A 174 -5.03 -2.85 12.95
N ALA A 175 -5.87 -2.09 12.28
CA ALA A 175 -7.21 -2.55 11.87
C ALA A 175 -7.21 -3.36 10.56
N GLY A 176 -6.03 -3.61 9.96
CA GLY A 176 -5.87 -4.33 8.70
C GLY A 176 -4.76 -3.74 7.81
N CYS A 177 -4.36 -2.48 8.04
CA CYS A 177 -3.23 -1.85 7.37
C CYS A 177 -1.91 -2.55 7.66
N ILE A 178 -0.92 -2.27 6.84
CA ILE A 178 0.48 -2.64 7.04
C ILE A 178 1.21 -1.40 7.52
N ASP A 179 1.74 -1.44 8.74
CA ASP A 179 2.40 -0.29 9.36
C ASP A 179 3.92 -0.49 9.40
N ILE A 180 4.67 0.51 8.98
CA ILE A 180 6.13 0.60 9.10
C ILE A 180 6.50 1.95 9.73
N SER A 181 7.73 2.10 10.22
CA SER A 181 8.16 3.40 10.74
C SER A 181 8.16 4.48 9.65
N ALA A 182 8.00 5.73 10.03
CA ALA A 182 8.08 6.87 9.10
C ALA A 182 9.43 6.94 8.37
N GLU A 183 10.51 6.51 9.00
CA GLU A 183 11.83 6.40 8.39
C GLU A 183 11.84 5.33 7.29
N ASN A 184 11.33 4.13 7.59
CA ASN A 184 11.23 3.04 6.62
C ASN A 184 10.29 3.39 5.45
N MET A 185 9.20 4.14 5.68
CA MET A 185 8.34 4.65 4.63
C MET A 185 9.10 5.61 3.71
N THR A 186 9.94 6.48 4.26
CA THR A 186 10.76 7.39 3.47
C THR A 186 11.71 6.63 2.54
N GLU A 187 12.33 5.55 3.02
CA GLU A 187 13.18 4.69 2.18
C GLU A 187 12.36 3.90 1.15
N LEU A 188 11.21 3.38 1.55
CA LEU A 188 10.30 2.68 0.63
C LEU A 188 9.86 3.58 -0.54
N LEU A 189 9.47 4.84 -0.26
CA LEU A 189 9.05 5.79 -1.29
C LEU A 189 10.16 6.16 -2.27
N LYS A 190 11.44 6.10 -1.88
CA LYS A 190 12.58 6.31 -2.78
C LYS A 190 12.83 5.13 -3.71
N LEU A 191 12.44 3.93 -3.29
CA LEU A 191 12.65 2.69 -4.04
C LEU A 191 11.51 2.38 -5.00
N LEU A 192 10.29 2.84 -4.70
CA LEU A 192 9.13 2.62 -5.56
C LEU A 192 9.25 3.42 -6.85
N ASP A 193 8.85 2.78 -7.96
CA ASP A 193 8.70 3.43 -9.26
C ASP A 193 7.39 3.01 -9.92
N GLY A 194 6.48 3.96 -10.09
CA GLY A 194 5.18 3.74 -10.72
C GLY A 194 5.27 3.20 -12.16
N ASN A 195 6.37 3.46 -12.88
CA ASN A 195 6.60 2.91 -14.23
C ASN A 195 6.82 1.39 -14.21
N MET A 196 7.19 0.82 -13.06
CA MET A 196 7.36 -0.61 -12.88
C MET A 196 6.05 -1.32 -12.50
N ASN A 197 4.92 -0.59 -12.46
CA ASN A 197 3.59 -1.08 -12.10
C ASN A 197 3.59 -1.89 -10.79
N PRO A 198 4.04 -1.33 -9.66
CA PRO A 198 4.32 -2.09 -8.45
C PRO A 198 3.07 -2.77 -7.87
N HIS A 199 3.24 -4.03 -7.46
CA HIS A 199 2.22 -4.84 -6.79
C HIS A 199 2.67 -5.25 -5.40
N ILE A 200 1.72 -5.66 -4.57
CA ILE A 200 1.97 -6.22 -3.24
C ILE A 200 1.40 -7.64 -3.14
N GLU A 201 2.23 -8.58 -2.70
CA GLU A 201 1.87 -9.97 -2.43
C GLU A 201 1.86 -10.18 -0.91
N ILE A 202 0.68 -10.45 -0.34
CA ILE A 202 0.48 -10.63 1.11
C ILE A 202 0.15 -12.08 1.37
N THR A 203 1.04 -12.80 2.08
CA THR A 203 0.95 -14.26 2.27
C THR A 203 1.34 -14.69 3.67
N LEU A 204 0.93 -15.90 4.06
CA LEU A 204 1.44 -16.60 5.24
C LEU A 204 2.72 -17.38 4.88
N ASN A 205 3.64 -17.45 5.87
CA ASN A 205 4.84 -18.31 5.81
C ASN A 205 4.48 -19.79 6.01
#